data_825258e25b71baf82e48f60a54f8f6a0
#
_entry.id   825258e25b71baf82e48f60a54f8f6a0
#
_cell.length_a   1.000
_cell.length_b   1.000
_cell.length_c   1.000
_cell.angle_alpha   90.00
_cell.angle_beta   90.00
_cell.angle_gamma   90.00
#
_symmetry.space_group_name_H-M   'P 1'
#
loop_
_entity.id
_entity.type
_entity.pdbx_description
1 polymer ?
#
loop_
_entity_poly.entity_id
_entity_poly.type
_entity_poly.pdbx_seq_one_letter_code
_entity_poly.pdbx_strand_id
1 'polypeptide(L)'
;MENNDVNNSRRRFLTGATGLVGGAGIVGASIPFFSSWKPSAKAKAAGAPIKVNISKLEPGGRIVVEWRGKPVYIVRRTVESIRGVNSIAPEMLKDFQSAAASQPSYVQGAARTLSGKEEFLIMLGLCTHLGCAPTYRPD
;
A
#
# COMPACT_ATOMS: atom_id res chain seq x y z
N MET A 1 -59.19 -30.91 36.29
CA MET A 1 -57.78 -30.67 35.92
C MET A 1 -57.64 -31.07 34.48
N GLU A 2 -57.70 -30.10 33.58
CA GLU A 2 -57.61 -30.26 32.13
C GLU A 2 -56.16 -30.54 31.78
N ASN A 3 -55.89 -31.78 31.40
CA ASN A 3 -54.54 -32.13 30.87
C ASN A 3 -54.38 -31.45 29.51
N ASN A 4 -53.73 -30.32 29.50
CA ASN A 4 -53.22 -29.70 28.29
C ASN A 4 -52.12 -30.62 27.72
N ASP A 5 -52.51 -31.66 26.98
CA ASP A 5 -51.57 -32.49 26.21
C ASP A 5 -50.95 -31.65 25.12
N VAL A 6 -49.82 -31.04 25.48
CA VAL A 6 -49.02 -30.32 24.54
C VAL A 6 -48.53 -31.29 23.46
N ASN A 7 -49.01 -31.12 22.20
CA ASN A 7 -48.64 -31.97 21.08
C ASN A 7 -47.14 -31.80 20.81
N ASN A 8 -46.34 -32.69 21.36
CA ASN A 8 -44.91 -32.67 21.26
C ASN A 8 -44.38 -32.71 19.81
N SER A 9 -45.11 -33.35 18.89
CA SER A 9 -44.74 -33.37 17.48
C SER A 9 -44.86 -31.99 16.82
N ARG A 10 -46.00 -31.30 17.10
CA ARG A 10 -46.16 -29.92 16.58
C ARG A 10 -45.13 -28.95 17.19
N ARG A 11 -44.85 -29.08 18.46
CA ARG A 11 -43.83 -28.26 19.14
C ARG A 11 -42.45 -28.49 18.52
N ARG A 12 -42.03 -29.74 18.30
CA ARG A 12 -40.74 -30.06 17.68
C ARG A 12 -40.67 -29.56 16.26
N PHE A 13 -41.76 -29.72 15.49
CA PHE A 13 -41.82 -29.21 14.10
C PHE A 13 -41.69 -27.68 14.08
N LEU A 14 -42.45 -26.96 14.89
CA LEU A 14 -42.42 -25.51 14.94
C LEU A 14 -41.04 -25.01 15.40
N THR A 15 -40.44 -25.62 16.41
CA THR A 15 -39.09 -25.26 16.89
C THR A 15 -38.05 -25.48 15.79
N GLY A 16 -38.11 -26.61 15.09
CA GLY A 16 -37.22 -26.92 13.98
C GLY A 16 -37.37 -25.95 12.81
N ALA A 17 -38.63 -25.68 12.41
CA ALA A 17 -38.92 -24.74 11.31
C ALA A 17 -38.46 -23.32 11.65
N THR A 18 -38.74 -22.84 12.87
CA THR A 18 -38.28 -21.51 13.32
C THR A 18 -36.76 -21.44 13.40
N GLY A 19 -36.11 -22.50 13.89
CA GLY A 19 -34.64 -22.58 13.94
C GLY A 19 -34.00 -22.52 12.54
N LEU A 20 -34.60 -23.23 11.57
CA LEU A 20 -34.12 -23.24 10.20
C LEU A 20 -34.28 -21.87 9.52
N VAL A 21 -35.47 -21.26 9.63
CA VAL A 21 -35.75 -19.94 9.07
C VAL A 21 -34.91 -18.88 9.76
N GLY A 22 -34.80 -18.92 11.09
CA GLY A 22 -33.97 -18.01 11.87
C GLY A 22 -32.48 -18.13 11.51
N GLY A 23 -31.98 -19.36 11.39
CA GLY A 23 -30.60 -19.61 10.94
C GLY A 23 -30.33 -19.08 9.54
N ALA A 24 -31.23 -19.35 8.58
CA ALA A 24 -31.12 -18.81 7.22
C ALA A 24 -31.15 -17.26 7.22
N GLY A 25 -32.00 -16.66 8.07
CA GLY A 25 -32.06 -15.20 8.26
C GLY A 25 -30.74 -14.62 8.78
N ILE A 26 -30.14 -15.24 9.80
CA ILE A 26 -28.83 -14.81 10.33
C ILE A 26 -27.74 -14.90 9.27
N VAL A 27 -27.66 -16.02 8.54
CA VAL A 27 -26.70 -16.18 7.44
C VAL A 27 -26.93 -15.11 6.37
N GLY A 28 -28.16 -14.91 5.92
CA GLY A 28 -28.50 -13.89 4.93
C GLY A 28 -28.12 -12.46 5.37
N ALA A 29 -28.44 -12.12 6.64
CA ALA A 29 -28.09 -10.82 7.20
C ALA A 29 -26.59 -10.61 7.37
N SER A 30 -25.81 -11.68 7.54
CA SER A 30 -24.35 -11.58 7.69
C SER A 30 -23.61 -11.30 6.37
N ILE A 31 -24.20 -11.66 5.21
CA ILE A 31 -23.58 -11.48 3.87
C ILE A 31 -23.12 -10.02 3.62
N PRO A 32 -23.96 -8.97 3.82
CA PRO A 32 -23.52 -7.60 3.59
C PRO A 32 -22.36 -7.16 4.50
N PHE A 33 -22.30 -7.66 5.74
CA PHE A 33 -21.19 -7.37 6.64
C PHE A 33 -19.88 -7.96 6.14
N PHE A 34 -19.86 -9.24 5.77
CA PHE A 34 -18.64 -9.85 5.22
C PHE A 34 -18.28 -9.29 3.85
N SER A 35 -19.25 -8.91 3.03
CA SER A 35 -18.98 -8.29 1.74
C SER A 35 -18.41 -6.88 1.88
N SER A 36 -18.71 -6.16 2.97
CA SER A 36 -18.15 -4.83 3.23
C SER A 36 -16.64 -4.85 3.50
N TRP A 37 -16.07 -5.99 3.88
CA TRP A 37 -14.61 -6.14 4.06
C TRP A 37 -13.85 -6.21 2.73
N LYS A 38 -14.55 -6.44 1.63
CA LYS A 38 -13.90 -6.42 0.32
C LYS A 38 -13.50 -5.00 -0.05
N PRO A 39 -12.26 -4.79 -0.54
CA PRO A 39 -11.82 -3.45 -0.93
C PRO A 39 -12.71 -2.89 -2.04
N SER A 40 -13.09 -1.63 -1.91
CA SER A 40 -13.88 -0.91 -2.90
C SER A 40 -13.12 -0.78 -4.24
N ALA A 41 -13.83 -0.48 -5.33
CA ALA A 41 -13.21 -0.21 -6.63
C ALA A 41 -12.19 0.94 -6.54
N LYS A 42 -12.50 1.98 -5.77
CA LYS A 42 -11.58 3.11 -5.50
C LYS A 42 -10.32 2.66 -4.76
N ALA A 43 -10.45 1.81 -3.73
CA ALA A 43 -9.30 1.29 -2.99
C ALA A 43 -8.41 0.39 -3.87
N LYS A 44 -9.01 -0.43 -4.74
CA LYS A 44 -8.27 -1.24 -5.72
C LYS A 44 -7.55 -0.37 -6.74
N ALA A 45 -8.20 0.66 -7.26
CA ALA A 45 -7.60 1.60 -8.23
C ALA A 45 -6.44 2.39 -7.59
N ALA A 46 -6.57 2.83 -6.35
CA ALA A 46 -5.51 3.54 -5.63
C ALA A 46 -4.25 2.69 -5.42
N GLY A 47 -4.37 1.36 -5.40
CA GLY A 47 -3.25 0.41 -5.29
C GLY A 47 -2.65 0.00 -6.62
N ALA A 48 -3.24 0.39 -7.75
CA ALA A 48 -2.79 0.00 -9.09
C ALA A 48 -1.42 0.60 -9.44
N PRO A 49 -0.63 -0.06 -10.31
CA PRO A 49 0.60 0.52 -10.86
C PRO A 49 0.30 1.78 -11.67
N ILE A 50 1.11 2.81 -11.50
CA ILE A 50 1.04 4.04 -12.28
C ILE A 50 2.08 3.99 -13.39
N LYS A 51 1.68 4.35 -14.61
CA LYS A 51 2.60 4.55 -15.74
C LYS A 51 2.90 6.02 -15.89
N VAL A 52 4.18 6.38 -15.85
CA VAL A 52 4.65 7.76 -15.99
C VAL A 52 5.57 7.85 -17.19
N ASN A 53 5.31 8.82 -18.07
CA ASN A 53 6.20 9.10 -19.19
C ASN A 53 7.35 9.99 -18.73
N ILE A 54 8.56 9.45 -18.75
CA ILE A 54 9.80 10.13 -18.33
C ILE A 54 10.64 10.65 -19.51
N SER A 55 10.19 10.49 -20.75
CA SER A 55 10.97 10.84 -21.94
C SER A 55 11.33 12.33 -22.02
N LYS A 56 10.50 13.19 -21.44
CA LYS A 56 10.71 14.65 -21.39
C LYS A 56 11.39 15.13 -20.11
N LEU A 57 11.78 14.20 -19.24
CA LEU A 57 12.44 14.57 -17.98
C LEU A 57 13.92 14.88 -18.27
N GLU A 58 14.29 16.14 -18.13
CA GLU A 58 15.67 16.61 -18.32
C GLU A 58 16.57 16.19 -17.14
N PRO A 59 17.89 16.03 -17.35
CA PRO A 59 18.84 15.84 -16.25
C PRO A 59 18.73 16.97 -15.22
N GLY A 60 18.70 16.62 -13.93
CA GLY A 60 18.44 17.55 -12.82
C GLY A 60 16.97 17.80 -12.57
N GLY A 61 16.07 17.36 -13.46
CA GLY A 61 14.63 17.52 -13.31
C GLY A 61 13.99 16.52 -12.34
N ARG A 62 12.79 16.88 -11.88
CA ARG A 62 11.95 16.04 -11.00
C ARG A 62 10.50 16.06 -11.44
N ILE A 63 9.87 14.89 -11.49
CA ILE A 63 8.43 14.72 -11.62
C ILE A 63 7.89 14.24 -10.27
N VAL A 64 6.75 14.75 -9.86
CA VAL A 64 6.03 14.28 -8.67
C VAL A 64 4.73 13.64 -9.13
N VAL A 65 4.50 12.39 -8.73
CA VAL A 65 3.26 11.66 -9.00
C VAL A 65 2.66 11.17 -7.71
N GLU A 66 1.35 11.09 -7.65
CA GLU A 66 0.67 10.53 -6.50
C GLU A 66 0.47 9.02 -6.69
N TRP A 67 0.88 8.21 -5.71
CA TRP A 67 0.62 6.79 -5.65
C TRP A 67 0.18 6.37 -4.25
N ARG A 68 -0.97 5.73 -4.15
CA ARG A 68 -1.57 5.34 -2.86
C ARG A 68 -1.70 6.51 -1.87
N GLY A 69 -2.06 7.70 -2.37
CA GLY A 69 -2.17 8.90 -1.54
C GLY A 69 -0.85 9.46 -1.04
N LYS A 70 0.29 9.01 -1.59
CA LYS A 70 1.62 9.49 -1.20
C LYS A 70 2.35 10.06 -2.41
N PRO A 71 3.11 11.15 -2.25
CA PRO A 71 3.94 11.70 -3.32
C PRO A 71 5.11 10.74 -3.59
N VAL A 72 5.32 10.43 -4.86
CA VAL A 72 6.48 9.70 -5.36
C VAL A 72 7.29 10.65 -6.21
N TYR A 73 8.56 10.81 -5.88
CA TYR A 73 9.51 11.61 -6.63
C TYR A 73 10.22 10.72 -7.64
N ILE A 74 10.22 11.16 -8.89
CA ILE A 74 10.99 10.59 -9.99
C ILE A 74 12.00 11.66 -10.38
N VAL A 75 13.26 11.42 -10.08
CA VAL A 75 14.36 12.36 -10.29
C VAL A 75 15.28 11.80 -11.34
N ARG A 76 15.61 12.60 -12.35
CA ARG A 76 16.71 12.28 -13.27
C ARG A 76 17.97 12.97 -12.81
N ARG A 77 18.87 12.21 -12.18
CA ARG A 77 20.11 12.73 -11.63
C ARG A 77 21.10 13.11 -12.72
N THR A 78 21.88 14.17 -12.49
CA THR A 78 23.02 14.51 -13.34
C THR A 78 24.22 13.64 -12.98
N VAL A 79 25.22 13.60 -13.85
CA VAL A 79 26.48 12.88 -13.59
C VAL A 79 27.20 13.50 -12.37
N GLU A 80 27.14 14.82 -12.24
CA GLU A 80 27.72 15.56 -11.12
C GLU A 80 27.04 15.19 -9.82
N SER A 81 25.70 15.13 -9.80
CA SER A 81 24.92 14.73 -8.63
C SER A 81 25.25 13.29 -8.19
N ILE A 82 25.41 12.37 -9.13
CA ILE A 82 25.79 10.98 -8.83
C ILE A 82 27.20 10.92 -8.25
N ARG A 83 28.14 11.67 -8.82
CA ARG A 83 29.52 11.76 -8.30
C ARG A 83 29.55 12.36 -6.91
N GLY A 84 28.78 13.45 -6.69
CA GLY A 84 28.66 14.10 -5.38
C GLY A 84 28.17 13.15 -4.29
N VAL A 85 27.12 12.38 -4.58
CA VAL A 85 26.63 11.38 -3.62
C VAL A 85 27.67 10.30 -3.34
N ASN A 86 28.37 9.82 -4.36
CA ASN A 86 29.39 8.78 -4.21
C ASN A 86 30.67 9.26 -3.52
N SER A 87 30.91 10.58 -3.45
CA SER A 87 32.05 11.16 -2.74
C SER A 87 31.82 11.34 -1.25
N ILE A 88 30.58 11.14 -0.76
CA ILE A 88 30.27 11.25 0.67
C ILE A 88 30.88 10.04 1.40
N ALA A 89 31.67 10.34 2.44
CA ALA A 89 32.26 9.29 3.26
C ALA A 89 31.19 8.43 3.93
N PRO A 90 31.30 7.09 3.89
CA PRO A 90 30.28 6.18 4.45
C PRO A 90 29.96 6.46 5.92
N GLU A 91 30.94 6.93 6.69
CA GLU A 91 30.83 7.24 8.12
C GLU A 91 29.90 8.43 8.40
N MET A 92 29.70 9.30 7.41
CA MET A 92 28.79 10.43 7.51
C MET A 92 27.32 10.04 7.28
N LEU A 93 27.07 8.84 6.78
CA LEU A 93 25.73 8.35 6.46
C LEU A 93 25.26 7.37 7.52
N LYS A 94 24.07 7.61 8.07
CA LYS A 94 23.46 6.75 9.09
C LYS A 94 23.20 5.30 8.60
N ASP A 95 22.88 5.14 7.33
CA ASP A 95 22.60 3.84 6.70
C ASP A 95 23.12 3.86 5.26
N PHE A 96 24.44 3.76 5.12
CA PHE A 96 25.12 3.80 3.82
C PHE A 96 24.62 2.70 2.89
N GLN A 97 24.48 1.48 3.38
CA GLN A 97 24.06 0.33 2.59
C GLN A 97 22.54 0.24 2.40
N SER A 98 21.78 1.16 3.00
CA SER A 98 20.31 1.11 2.98
C SER A 98 19.73 -0.21 3.53
N ALA A 99 20.37 -0.76 4.55
CA ALA A 99 19.99 -2.02 5.16
C ALA A 99 18.73 -1.90 6.04
N ALA A 100 18.55 -0.74 6.69
CA ALA A 100 17.40 -0.45 7.54
C ALA A 100 16.17 0.00 6.73
N ALA A 101 16.34 0.41 5.48
CA ALA A 101 15.24 0.89 4.65
C ALA A 101 14.41 -0.26 4.09
N SER A 102 13.08 -0.13 4.22
CA SER A 102 12.13 -1.05 3.56
C SER A 102 12.05 -0.71 2.07
N GLN A 103 12.85 -1.37 1.27
CA GLN A 103 12.90 -1.20 -0.19
C GLN A 103 12.92 -2.55 -0.90
N PRO A 104 12.50 -2.61 -2.18
CA PRO A 104 12.57 -3.84 -2.96
C PRO A 104 14.00 -4.36 -3.08
N SER A 105 14.15 -5.69 -3.11
CA SER A 105 15.47 -6.36 -3.17
C SER A 105 16.31 -5.97 -4.40
N TYR A 106 15.66 -5.56 -5.50
CA TYR A 106 16.35 -5.16 -6.74
C TYR A 106 16.90 -3.73 -6.72
N VAL A 107 16.67 -2.95 -5.64
CA VAL A 107 17.24 -1.60 -5.44
C VAL A 107 18.04 -1.50 -4.15
N GLN A 108 18.53 -2.60 -3.63
CA GLN A 108 19.36 -2.65 -2.43
C GLN A 108 20.74 -2.04 -2.67
N GLY A 109 21.40 -1.62 -1.60
CA GLY A 109 22.73 -1.08 -1.59
C GLY A 109 22.78 0.45 -1.64
N ALA A 110 24.00 0.99 -1.66
CA ALA A 110 24.27 2.43 -1.55
C ALA A 110 23.66 3.26 -2.71
N ALA A 111 23.58 2.69 -3.91
CA ALA A 111 23.04 3.38 -5.09
C ALA A 111 21.54 3.68 -5.00
N ARG A 112 20.77 2.81 -4.31
CA ARG A 112 19.31 2.90 -4.12
C ARG A 112 18.52 3.06 -5.41
N THR A 113 19.05 2.52 -6.49
CA THR A 113 18.48 2.57 -7.84
C THR A 113 18.59 1.22 -8.50
N LEU A 114 17.84 1.03 -9.58
CA LEU A 114 17.97 -0.17 -10.42
C LEU A 114 19.33 -0.16 -11.10
N SER A 115 20.01 -1.31 -11.09
CA SER A 115 21.30 -1.48 -11.76
C SER A 115 21.22 -1.12 -13.24
N GLY A 116 22.18 -0.33 -13.74
CA GLY A 116 22.19 0.19 -15.11
C GLY A 116 21.18 1.30 -15.38
N LYS A 117 20.52 1.84 -14.34
CA LYS A 117 19.57 2.96 -14.41
C LYS A 117 19.83 3.98 -13.31
N GLU A 118 21.08 4.17 -12.94
CA GLU A 118 21.52 5.02 -11.84
C GLU A 118 21.12 6.50 -12.03
N GLU A 119 20.85 6.91 -13.25
CA GLU A 119 20.34 8.25 -13.55
C GLU A 119 18.91 8.49 -12.99
N PHE A 120 18.11 7.43 -12.82
CA PHE A 120 16.75 7.55 -12.34
C PHE A 120 16.64 7.12 -10.88
N LEU A 121 16.34 8.06 -10.01
CA LEU A 121 16.05 7.81 -8.60
C LEU A 121 14.54 7.93 -8.38
N ILE A 122 13.93 6.87 -7.87
CA ILE A 122 12.50 6.81 -7.57
C ILE A 122 12.37 6.59 -6.07
N MET A 123 11.70 7.52 -5.37
CA MET A 123 11.54 7.42 -3.93
C MET A 123 10.20 7.99 -3.47
N LEU A 124 9.75 7.59 -2.30
CA LEU A 124 8.66 8.27 -1.62
C LEU A 124 9.13 9.67 -1.19
N GLY A 125 8.38 10.70 -1.59
CA GLY A 125 8.67 12.09 -1.25
C GLY A 125 8.24 12.47 0.17
N LEU A 126 8.48 11.58 1.13
CA LEU A 126 8.10 11.76 2.52
C LEU A 126 9.30 11.49 3.44
N CYS A 127 9.54 12.40 4.36
CA CYS A 127 10.52 12.21 5.42
C CYS A 127 10.07 11.06 6.34
N THR A 128 10.99 10.17 6.71
CA THR A 128 10.71 9.03 7.60
C THR A 128 10.43 9.44 9.04
N HIS A 129 10.77 10.67 9.44
CA HIS A 129 10.55 11.17 10.80
C HIS A 129 9.09 11.61 11.01
N LEU A 130 8.63 12.66 10.31
CA LEU A 130 7.29 13.24 10.50
C LEU A 130 6.49 13.35 9.20
N GLY A 131 6.93 12.73 8.12
CA GLY A 131 6.19 12.75 6.85
C GLY A 131 6.26 14.07 6.09
N CYS A 132 7.16 15.00 6.45
CA CYS A 132 7.35 16.23 5.70
C CYS A 132 7.84 15.92 4.28
N ALA A 133 7.41 16.72 3.30
CA ALA A 133 7.89 16.61 1.92
C ALA A 133 9.29 17.25 1.81
N PRO A 134 10.36 16.49 1.53
CA PRO A 134 11.70 17.05 1.37
C PRO A 134 11.82 17.86 0.08
N THR A 135 12.59 18.95 0.15
CA THR A 135 12.93 19.73 -1.04
C THR A 135 14.08 19.07 -1.78
N TYR A 136 13.92 18.88 -3.08
CA TYR A 136 15.02 18.41 -3.94
C TYR A 136 15.94 19.56 -4.29
N ARG A 137 17.23 19.36 -4.06
CA ARG A 137 18.30 20.31 -4.42
C ARG A 137 19.27 19.58 -5.34
N PRO A 138 19.35 19.95 -6.63
CA PRO A 138 20.22 19.26 -7.61
C PRO A 138 21.69 19.71 -7.54
N ASP A 139 22.00 20.79 -6.84
CA ASP A 139 23.31 21.43 -6.63
C ASP A 139 24.21 20.70 -5.65
#